data_b0060e92b9406fbaa6e431904c0bae0c
#
_entry.id   b0060e92b9406fbaa6e431904c0bae0c
#
_cell.length_a   1.000
_cell.length_b   1.000
_cell.length_c   1.000
_cell.angle_alpha   90.00
_cell.angle_beta   90.00
_cell.angle_gamma   90.00
#
_symmetry.space_group_name_H-M   'P 1'
#
loop_
_entity.id
_entity.type
_entity.pdbx_description
1 polymer ?
#
loop_
_entity_poly.entity_id
_entity_poly.type
_entity_poly.pdbx_seq_one_letter_code
_entity_poly.pdbx_strand_id
1 'polypeptide(L)'
;SYNANILSDRTNYFTGSFSAPTAFLEQTPPVSNTYPNSNFTYKKRASTDFDLTQYPVRTSAKLFAVQNDTLADLCSGSLISRKHVLTAAHCVLDINSNTVFLDSMKVCPVYDNGIFNPQFNSSAVRKIYFFKNWSIGNGEDFAILELEEPVGESTGWISIGFNKMDDDLSNGIFYKFTYPSATIPFIDPNEYNGDTLYYNYGNIDMLSANTIEIKNTSGITGESGSSLIKVTNEQEYTSYGVLSFSYNLKHSRMSNWQF
;
A
#
# COMPACT_ATOMS: atom_id res chain seq x y z
N SER A 1 -20.26 12.96 2.17
CA SER A 1 -19.64 13.56 0.98
C SER A 1 -18.27 14.07 1.36
N TYR A 2 -17.24 13.38 0.92
CA TYR A 2 -15.86 13.85 1.05
C TYR A 2 -15.66 15.04 0.11
N ASN A 3 -15.18 16.16 0.64
CA ASN A 3 -14.87 17.34 -0.15
C ASN A 3 -13.68 17.05 -1.06
N ALA A 4 -13.87 17.07 -2.37
CA ALA A 4 -12.82 16.93 -3.38
C ALA A 4 -11.69 17.98 -3.25
N ASN A 5 -11.88 19.02 -2.46
CA ASN A 5 -10.91 20.09 -2.20
C ASN A 5 -9.68 19.64 -1.39
N ILE A 6 -9.70 18.47 -0.74
CA ILE A 6 -8.52 17.94 0.00
C ILE A 6 -7.43 17.48 -0.97
N LEU A 7 -7.78 17.13 -2.20
CA LEU A 7 -6.83 16.69 -3.24
C LEU A 7 -6.10 17.82 -3.96
N SER A 8 -6.62 19.07 -3.89
CA SER A 8 -6.04 20.21 -4.60
C SER A 8 -4.87 20.90 -3.88
N ASP A 9 -4.66 20.61 -2.62
CA ASP A 9 -3.67 21.33 -1.79
C ASP A 9 -2.25 20.73 -1.82
N ARG A 10 -1.97 19.88 -2.81
CA ARG A 10 -0.66 19.21 -2.98
C ARG A 10 0.52 20.16 -3.19
N THR A 11 0.27 21.28 -3.85
CA THR A 11 1.33 22.19 -4.31
C THR A 11 1.93 23.05 -3.22
N ASN A 12 1.25 23.23 -2.09
CA ASN A 12 1.66 24.18 -1.07
C ASN A 12 2.57 23.62 0.04
N TYR A 13 2.73 22.27 0.11
CA TYR A 13 3.50 21.65 1.20
C TYR A 13 4.88 21.13 0.81
N PHE A 14 5.23 21.17 -0.47
CA PHE A 14 6.49 20.62 -0.95
C PHE A 14 7.33 21.67 -1.67
N THR A 15 8.20 22.36 -0.95
CA THR A 15 9.21 23.27 -1.51
C THR A 15 10.53 22.58 -1.88
N GLY A 16 10.60 21.25 -1.84
CA GLY A 16 11.78 20.48 -2.21
C GLY A 16 11.71 19.99 -3.67
N SER A 17 12.82 20.05 -4.38
CA SER A 17 12.93 19.40 -5.69
C SER A 17 12.89 17.87 -5.50
N PHE A 18 11.84 17.24 -5.99
CA PHE A 18 11.71 15.79 -5.98
C PHE A 18 12.34 15.24 -7.27
N SER A 19 13.50 14.64 -7.17
CA SER A 19 13.92 13.68 -8.18
C SER A 19 13.26 12.34 -7.83
N ALA A 20 12.49 11.78 -8.77
CA ALA A 20 12.05 10.40 -8.63
C ALA A 20 13.28 9.51 -8.46
N PRO A 21 13.26 8.55 -7.50
CA PRO A 21 14.30 7.54 -7.46
C PRO A 21 14.45 6.90 -8.84
N THR A 22 15.66 6.72 -9.30
CA THR A 22 15.95 6.14 -10.63
C THR A 22 15.30 4.75 -10.82
N ALA A 23 14.99 4.05 -9.75
CA ALA A 23 14.29 2.77 -9.76
C ALA A 23 12.81 2.87 -10.16
N PHE A 24 12.19 4.05 -10.10
CA PHE A 24 10.83 4.29 -10.63
C PHE A 24 10.80 4.65 -12.12
N LEU A 25 11.89 4.48 -12.82
CA LEU A 25 11.86 4.50 -14.28
C LEU A 25 11.16 3.21 -14.72
N GLU A 26 10.27 3.31 -15.70
CA GLU A 26 9.57 2.18 -16.31
C GLU A 26 10.57 1.13 -16.79
N GLN A 27 10.92 0.19 -15.94
CA GLN A 27 11.78 -0.92 -16.27
C GLN A 27 10.93 -2.16 -16.36
N THR A 28 10.89 -2.77 -17.53
CA THR A 28 10.33 -4.11 -17.67
C THR A 28 11.11 -5.06 -16.76
N PRO A 29 10.46 -5.79 -15.84
CA PRO A 29 11.15 -6.72 -14.96
C PRO A 29 12.01 -7.70 -15.75
N PRO A 30 13.29 -7.91 -15.42
CA PRO A 30 14.08 -8.93 -16.04
C PRO A 30 13.48 -10.29 -15.72
N VAL A 31 13.27 -11.14 -16.72
CA VAL A 31 12.66 -12.49 -16.58
C VAL A 31 13.34 -13.34 -15.53
N SER A 32 14.63 -13.16 -15.31
CA SER A 32 15.41 -13.88 -14.29
C SER A 32 15.09 -13.46 -12.84
N ASN A 33 14.34 -12.38 -12.64
CA ASN A 33 14.05 -11.83 -11.31
C ASN A 33 12.54 -11.77 -11.02
N THR A 34 11.73 -12.51 -11.78
CA THR A 34 10.28 -12.60 -11.57
C THR A 34 9.89 -13.93 -10.95
N TYR A 35 8.72 -13.96 -10.32
CA TYR A 35 8.10 -15.22 -9.92
C TYR A 35 7.86 -16.10 -11.16
N PRO A 36 7.93 -17.43 -11.05
CA PRO A 36 7.70 -18.32 -12.17
C PRO A 36 6.34 -18.06 -12.83
N ASN A 37 6.34 -17.83 -14.14
CA ASN A 37 5.15 -17.50 -14.93
C ASN A 37 4.39 -16.23 -14.47
N SER A 38 5.08 -15.29 -13.85
CA SER A 38 4.54 -13.99 -13.45
C SER A 38 5.28 -12.85 -14.14
N ASN A 39 4.57 -11.73 -14.29
CA ASN A 39 5.14 -10.45 -14.74
C ASN A 39 5.60 -9.56 -13.56
N PHE A 40 5.62 -10.10 -12.34
CA PHE A 40 6.04 -9.38 -11.13
C PHE A 40 7.34 -9.92 -10.58
N THR A 41 8.22 -9.03 -10.12
CA THR A 41 9.52 -9.41 -9.53
C THR A 41 9.35 -10.11 -8.19
N TYR A 42 10.38 -10.86 -7.78
CA TYR A 42 10.54 -11.24 -6.36
C TYR A 42 10.63 -9.98 -5.50
N LYS A 43 10.23 -10.13 -4.23
CA LYS A 43 10.35 -9.05 -3.26
C LYS A 43 11.81 -8.81 -2.89
N LYS A 44 12.19 -7.55 -2.83
CA LYS A 44 13.49 -7.07 -2.34
C LYS A 44 13.28 -6.11 -1.17
N ARG A 45 14.25 -6.02 -0.28
CA ARG A 45 14.29 -4.95 0.73
C ARG A 45 14.30 -3.60 0.02
N ALA A 46 13.42 -2.69 0.42
CA ALA A 46 13.34 -1.39 -0.23
C ALA A 46 14.62 -0.58 -0.04
N SER A 47 15.27 -0.69 1.13
CA SER A 47 16.54 -0.03 1.43
C SER A 47 17.72 -0.46 0.56
N THR A 48 17.58 -1.53 -0.22
CA THR A 48 18.63 -1.95 -1.18
C THR A 48 18.72 -1.01 -2.38
N ASP A 49 17.57 -0.56 -2.88
CA ASP A 49 17.47 0.18 -4.14
C ASP A 49 16.96 1.62 -3.94
N PHE A 50 16.44 1.96 -2.76
CA PHE A 50 15.88 3.26 -2.43
C PHE A 50 16.47 3.86 -1.16
N ASP A 51 16.61 5.17 -1.15
CA ASP A 51 16.63 5.92 0.11
C ASP A 51 15.19 5.96 0.65
N LEU A 52 14.97 5.33 1.80
CA LEU A 52 13.64 5.21 2.40
C LEU A 52 13.02 6.56 2.79
N THR A 53 13.84 7.61 2.90
CA THR A 53 13.37 8.97 3.19
C THR A 53 12.88 9.71 1.95
N GLN A 54 13.07 9.14 0.76
CA GLN A 54 12.63 9.75 -0.48
C GLN A 54 11.16 9.48 -0.78
N TYR A 55 10.53 10.46 -1.42
CA TYR A 55 9.19 10.31 -1.96
C TYR A 55 9.23 9.47 -3.26
N PRO A 56 8.31 8.53 -3.50
CA PRO A 56 7.12 8.20 -2.71
C PRO A 56 7.34 7.11 -1.65
N VAL A 57 8.50 6.49 -1.54
CA VAL A 57 8.75 5.36 -0.63
C VAL A 57 8.34 5.69 0.80
N ARG A 58 8.66 6.89 1.26
CA ARG A 58 8.35 7.37 2.61
C ARG A 58 6.85 7.51 2.92
N THR A 59 5.97 7.36 1.92
CA THR A 59 4.52 7.32 2.13
C THR A 59 4.00 5.95 2.55
N SER A 60 4.85 4.91 2.44
CA SER A 60 4.52 3.55 2.85
C SER A 60 4.56 3.42 4.36
N ALA A 61 3.57 2.77 4.93
CA ALA A 61 3.43 2.67 6.38
C ALA A 61 3.19 1.23 6.84
N LYS A 62 3.85 0.87 7.94
CA LYS A 62 3.53 -0.31 8.74
C LYS A 62 2.36 0.01 9.64
N LEU A 63 1.39 -0.90 9.70
CA LEU A 63 0.27 -0.85 10.63
C LEU A 63 0.50 -1.85 11.76
N PHE A 64 0.34 -1.38 12.99
CA PHE A 64 0.37 -2.21 14.20
C PHE A 64 -0.98 -2.18 14.90
N ALA A 65 -1.41 -3.34 15.38
CA ALA A 65 -2.39 -3.41 16.44
C ALA A 65 -1.70 -3.10 17.78
N VAL A 66 -2.36 -2.33 18.64
CA VAL A 66 -1.88 -2.05 20.00
C VAL A 66 -2.73 -2.81 20.98
N GLN A 67 -2.12 -3.74 21.72
CA GLN A 67 -2.78 -4.55 22.74
C GLN A 67 -1.91 -4.56 24.00
N ASN A 68 -2.47 -4.12 25.14
CA ASN A 68 -1.74 -4.06 26.42
C ASN A 68 -0.36 -3.38 26.28
N ASP A 69 -0.31 -2.22 25.61
CA ASP A 69 0.90 -1.46 25.32
C ASP A 69 1.96 -2.19 24.47
N THR A 70 1.58 -3.33 23.89
CA THR A 70 2.44 -4.09 22.99
C THR A 70 1.99 -3.90 21.54
N LEU A 71 2.97 -3.73 20.64
CA LEU A 71 2.72 -3.65 19.21
C LEU A 71 2.72 -5.06 18.59
N ALA A 72 1.64 -5.40 17.92
CA ALA A 72 1.53 -6.62 17.12
C ALA A 72 1.46 -6.26 15.63
N ASP A 73 2.18 -7.01 14.82
CA ASP A 73 2.15 -6.86 13.36
C ASP A 73 0.75 -7.06 12.81
N LEU A 74 0.34 -6.13 11.95
CA LEU A 74 -0.99 -6.18 11.38
C LEU A 74 -0.94 -6.21 9.84
N CYS A 75 -0.68 -5.06 9.22
CA CYS A 75 -0.82 -4.86 7.78
C CYS A 75 0.13 -3.79 7.27
N SER A 76 0.01 -3.53 5.97
CA SER A 76 0.63 -2.41 5.27
C SER A 76 -0.41 -1.32 4.95
N GLY A 77 0.06 -0.11 4.68
CA GLY A 77 -0.78 0.98 4.22
C GLY A 77 0.02 2.05 3.50
N SER A 78 -0.67 3.06 2.97
CA SER A 78 -0.03 4.19 2.28
C SER A 78 -0.69 5.51 2.67
N LEU A 79 0.12 6.54 2.94
CA LEU A 79 -0.38 7.90 3.17
C LEU A 79 -1.02 8.41 1.89
N ILE A 80 -2.28 8.87 1.98
CA ILE A 80 -3.08 9.41 0.87
C ILE A 80 -3.49 10.87 1.10
N SER A 81 -3.18 11.39 2.26
CA SER A 81 -3.33 12.80 2.59
C SER A 81 -2.48 13.14 3.83
N ARG A 82 -2.60 14.38 4.26
CA ARG A 82 -1.98 14.90 5.48
C ARG A 82 -2.24 14.02 6.73
N LYS A 83 -3.44 13.45 6.86
CA LYS A 83 -3.89 12.68 8.03
C LYS A 83 -4.56 11.34 7.67
N HIS A 84 -4.52 10.90 6.44
CA HIS A 84 -5.22 9.70 6.04
C HIS A 84 -4.29 8.65 5.46
N VAL A 85 -4.54 7.41 5.85
CA VAL A 85 -3.85 6.22 5.36
C VAL A 85 -4.86 5.31 4.69
N LEU A 86 -4.54 4.84 3.51
CA LEU A 86 -5.28 3.81 2.78
C LEU A 86 -4.75 2.44 3.17
N THR A 87 -5.66 1.51 3.48
CA THR A 87 -5.37 0.10 3.76
C THR A 87 -6.55 -0.79 3.36
N ALA A 88 -6.48 -2.10 3.61
CA ALA A 88 -7.59 -3.01 3.39
C ALA A 88 -8.57 -3.00 4.58
N ALA A 89 -9.86 -3.22 4.29
CA ALA A 89 -10.88 -3.27 5.34
C ALA A 89 -10.69 -4.47 6.28
N HIS A 90 -10.29 -5.63 5.76
CA HIS A 90 -10.02 -6.81 6.58
C HIS A 90 -8.85 -6.64 7.56
N CYS A 91 -8.03 -5.60 7.39
CA CYS A 91 -6.98 -5.25 8.34
C CYS A 91 -7.53 -4.65 9.64
N VAL A 92 -8.77 -4.16 9.63
CA VAL A 92 -9.36 -3.40 10.74
C VAL A 92 -10.73 -3.90 11.14
N LEU A 93 -11.37 -4.74 10.32
CA LEU A 93 -12.71 -5.26 10.55
C LEU A 93 -12.69 -6.77 10.72
N ASP A 94 -13.46 -7.26 11.69
CA ASP A 94 -13.81 -8.67 11.78
C ASP A 94 -14.69 -9.05 10.58
N ILE A 95 -14.24 -10.05 9.83
CA ILE A 95 -14.87 -10.49 8.59
C ILE A 95 -16.26 -11.10 8.75
N ASN A 96 -16.62 -11.51 9.96
CA ASN A 96 -17.91 -12.14 10.25
C ASN A 96 -18.95 -11.12 10.74
N SER A 97 -18.50 -10.08 11.42
CA SER A 97 -19.38 -9.12 12.07
C SER A 97 -19.37 -7.72 11.45
N ASN A 98 -18.41 -7.42 10.56
CA ASN A 98 -18.15 -6.06 10.04
C ASN A 98 -17.98 -5.02 11.15
N THR A 99 -17.46 -5.44 12.29
CA THR A 99 -17.14 -4.55 13.41
C THR A 99 -15.63 -4.36 13.51
N VAL A 100 -15.22 -3.19 13.99
CA VAL A 100 -13.79 -2.94 14.27
C VAL A 100 -13.38 -3.87 15.41
N PHE A 101 -12.38 -4.74 15.14
CA PHE A 101 -11.92 -5.74 16.12
C PHE A 101 -10.71 -5.26 16.94
N LEU A 102 -10.19 -4.08 16.64
CA LEU A 102 -9.00 -3.52 17.28
C LEU A 102 -9.39 -2.40 18.25
N ASP A 103 -8.86 -2.46 19.46
CA ASP A 103 -9.02 -1.40 20.44
C ASP A 103 -8.21 -0.16 20.07
N SER A 104 -7.02 -0.35 19.49
CA SER A 104 -6.12 0.72 19.11
C SER A 104 -5.19 0.27 17.99
N MET A 105 -4.79 1.23 17.15
CA MET A 105 -3.84 1.03 16.07
C MET A 105 -2.79 2.13 16.04
N LYS A 106 -1.57 1.77 15.60
CA LYS A 106 -0.48 2.70 15.34
C LYS A 106 -0.01 2.59 13.90
N VAL A 107 0.16 3.73 13.25
CA VAL A 107 0.70 3.86 11.90
C VAL A 107 2.12 4.38 11.98
N CYS A 108 3.04 3.66 11.35
CA CYS A 108 4.47 3.96 11.39
C CYS A 108 5.02 4.06 9.96
N PRO A 109 5.24 5.27 9.43
CA PRO A 109 5.86 5.43 8.13
C PRO A 109 7.27 4.88 8.10
N VAL A 110 7.60 4.22 7.00
CA VAL A 110 8.97 3.76 6.70
C VAL A 110 9.62 3.01 7.86
N TYR A 111 8.82 2.23 8.58
CA TYR A 111 9.35 1.29 9.57
C TYR A 111 10.26 0.30 8.85
N ASP A 112 11.49 0.13 9.29
CA ASP A 112 12.43 -0.76 8.61
C ASP A 112 13.39 -1.42 9.59
N ASN A 113 13.59 -2.72 9.41
CA ASN A 113 14.49 -3.53 10.22
C ASN A 113 14.25 -3.40 11.74
N GLY A 114 12.97 -3.36 12.14
CA GLY A 114 12.58 -3.21 13.54
C GLY A 114 12.71 -1.78 14.11
N ILE A 115 13.01 -0.78 13.26
CA ILE A 115 13.32 0.57 13.70
C ILE A 115 12.29 1.58 13.19
N PHE A 116 11.80 2.41 14.10
CA PHE A 116 11.02 3.60 13.75
C PHE A 116 11.93 4.64 13.11
N ASN A 117 11.52 5.14 11.94
CA ASN A 117 12.31 6.18 11.27
C ASN A 117 12.23 7.49 12.07
N PRO A 118 13.39 8.05 12.51
CA PRO A 118 13.38 9.24 13.38
C PRO A 118 12.95 10.53 12.66
N GLN A 119 12.90 10.53 11.34
CA GLN A 119 12.48 11.70 10.54
C GLN A 119 10.95 11.79 10.41
N PHE A 120 10.23 10.68 10.63
CA PHE A 120 8.79 10.61 10.46
C PHE A 120 8.12 10.13 11.73
N ASN A 121 7.21 10.95 12.23
CA ASN A 121 6.43 10.59 13.42
C ASN A 121 5.49 9.42 13.13
N SER A 122 5.32 8.54 14.09
CA SER A 122 4.20 7.60 14.10
C SER A 122 2.97 8.26 14.69
N SER A 123 1.77 7.76 14.35
CA SER A 123 0.51 8.28 14.87
C SER A 123 -0.43 7.17 15.28
N ALA A 124 -1.22 7.40 16.31
CA ALA A 124 -2.39 6.60 16.59
C ALA A 124 -3.49 6.88 15.54
N VAL A 125 -4.37 5.89 15.35
CA VAL A 125 -5.56 6.01 14.50
C VAL A 125 -6.72 6.55 15.35
N ARG A 126 -7.32 7.64 14.86
CA ARG A 126 -8.44 8.30 15.53
C ARG A 126 -9.80 7.80 15.04
N LYS A 127 -9.91 7.54 13.72
CA LYS A 127 -11.14 7.07 13.08
C LYS A 127 -10.83 6.10 11.95
N ILE A 128 -11.78 5.23 11.67
CA ILE A 128 -11.74 4.27 10.58
C ILE A 128 -12.97 4.47 9.71
N TYR A 129 -12.77 4.60 8.40
CA TYR A 129 -13.81 4.71 7.40
C TYR A 129 -13.77 3.48 6.51
N PHE A 130 -14.88 2.84 6.28
CA PHE A 130 -15.02 1.63 5.46
C PHE A 130 -16.42 1.52 4.84
N PHE A 131 -16.58 0.64 3.86
CA PHE A 131 -17.88 0.41 3.23
C PHE A 131 -18.80 -0.40 4.14
N LYS A 132 -20.01 0.11 4.38
CA LYS A 132 -20.99 -0.53 5.28
C LYS A 132 -21.34 -1.97 4.88
N ASN A 133 -21.36 -2.25 3.58
CA ASN A 133 -21.72 -3.56 3.04
C ASN A 133 -20.49 -4.38 2.63
N TRP A 134 -19.31 -4.03 3.18
CA TRP A 134 -18.10 -4.78 2.88
C TRP A 134 -18.28 -6.25 3.25
N SER A 135 -17.80 -7.12 2.36
CA SER A 135 -17.64 -8.55 2.60
C SER A 135 -16.45 -9.06 1.81
N ILE A 136 -15.84 -10.15 2.24
CA ILE A 136 -14.74 -10.76 1.52
C ILE A 136 -15.18 -11.11 0.08
N GLY A 137 -14.40 -10.66 -0.89
CA GLY A 137 -14.57 -11.03 -2.31
C GLY A 137 -15.50 -10.12 -3.11
N ASN A 138 -16.15 -9.12 -2.51
CA ASN A 138 -16.98 -8.17 -3.27
C ASN A 138 -16.19 -7.01 -3.91
N GLY A 139 -14.88 -6.95 -3.75
CA GLY A 139 -14.04 -5.90 -4.32
C GLY A 139 -14.04 -4.57 -3.58
N GLU A 140 -14.70 -4.48 -2.42
CA GLU A 140 -14.80 -3.27 -1.59
C GLU A 140 -13.90 -3.33 -0.35
N ASP A 141 -12.81 -4.07 -0.42
CA ASP A 141 -11.90 -4.27 0.71
C ASP A 141 -10.95 -3.08 0.90
N PHE A 142 -11.55 -1.93 1.22
CA PHE A 142 -10.84 -0.69 1.52
C PHE A 142 -11.20 -0.17 2.89
N ALA A 143 -10.21 0.38 3.58
CA ALA A 143 -10.40 1.23 4.73
C ALA A 143 -9.51 2.46 4.64
N ILE A 144 -10.01 3.59 5.14
CA ILE A 144 -9.25 4.82 5.32
C ILE A 144 -9.13 5.06 6.83
N LEU A 145 -7.90 5.21 7.28
CA LEU A 145 -7.57 5.51 8.68
C LEU A 145 -7.30 6.99 8.82
N GLU A 146 -8.04 7.69 9.67
CA GLU A 146 -7.75 9.07 10.06
C GLU A 146 -6.79 9.06 11.25
N LEU A 147 -5.66 9.73 11.10
CA LEU A 147 -4.61 9.81 12.11
C LEU A 147 -4.85 10.96 13.10
N GLU A 148 -4.40 10.80 14.33
CA GLU A 148 -4.35 11.88 15.31
C GLU A 148 -3.37 12.97 14.86
N GLU A 149 -2.16 12.58 14.43
CA GLU A 149 -1.11 13.49 14.01
C GLU A 149 -1.03 13.64 12.49
N PRO A 150 -0.64 14.81 11.97
CA PRO A 150 -0.55 15.07 10.53
C PRO A 150 0.73 14.50 9.90
N VAL A 151 0.92 13.20 9.99
CA VAL A 151 2.12 12.48 9.53
C VAL A 151 2.47 12.79 8.07
N GLY A 152 1.46 12.96 7.23
CA GLY A 152 1.64 13.31 5.81
C GLY A 152 2.36 14.64 5.58
N GLU A 153 2.42 15.55 6.56
CA GLU A 153 3.18 16.80 6.41
C GLU A 153 4.68 16.56 6.25
N SER A 154 5.20 15.51 6.86
CA SER A 154 6.62 15.14 6.75
C SER A 154 6.88 14.10 5.66
N THR A 155 5.97 13.14 5.47
CA THR A 155 6.15 12.06 4.48
C THR A 155 5.68 12.44 3.07
N GLY A 156 4.76 13.39 2.93
CA GLY A 156 3.95 13.51 1.73
C GLY A 156 2.90 12.40 1.65
N TRP A 157 2.25 12.30 0.51
CA TRP A 157 1.23 11.28 0.24
C TRP A 157 1.10 10.99 -1.24
N ILE A 158 0.62 9.80 -1.59
CA ILE A 158 0.32 9.40 -2.96
C ILE A 158 -1.12 9.77 -3.34
N SER A 159 -1.38 9.85 -4.63
CA SER A 159 -2.74 10.02 -5.17
C SER A 159 -3.54 8.75 -5.07
N ILE A 160 -4.86 8.90 -5.14
CA ILE A 160 -5.79 7.81 -5.42
C ILE A 160 -6.28 7.99 -6.86
N GLY A 161 -6.11 6.95 -7.68
CA GLY A 161 -6.58 6.89 -9.05
C GLY A 161 -7.83 6.03 -9.18
N PHE A 162 -8.80 6.52 -9.96
CA PHE A 162 -10.02 5.81 -10.30
C PHE A 162 -10.42 6.14 -11.74
N ASN A 163 -11.35 5.40 -12.32
CA ASN A 163 -11.85 5.64 -13.67
C ASN A 163 -10.81 5.65 -14.79
N LYS A 164 -9.68 5.02 -14.59
CA LYS A 164 -8.76 4.81 -15.72
C LYS A 164 -9.35 3.76 -16.66
N MET A 165 -9.20 4.00 -17.96
CA MET A 165 -9.51 2.99 -18.96
C MET A 165 -8.64 1.75 -18.74
N ASP A 166 -9.16 0.57 -19.04
CA ASP A 166 -8.45 -0.68 -18.82
C ASP A 166 -7.13 -0.71 -19.60
N ASP A 167 -7.07 -0.13 -20.79
CA ASP A 167 -5.85 -0.02 -21.60
C ASP A 167 -4.76 0.79 -20.90
N ASP A 168 -5.12 1.86 -20.21
CA ASP A 168 -4.17 2.69 -19.45
C ASP A 168 -3.55 1.93 -18.28
N LEU A 169 -4.30 1.03 -17.67
CA LEU A 169 -3.83 0.21 -16.56
C LEU A 169 -3.07 -1.02 -17.04
N SER A 170 -3.52 -1.67 -18.12
CA SER A 170 -2.93 -2.92 -18.63
C SER A 170 -1.50 -2.77 -19.11
N ASN A 171 -1.11 -1.57 -19.57
CA ASN A 171 0.18 -1.30 -20.18
C ASN A 171 1.18 -0.59 -19.26
N GLY A 172 0.97 -0.63 -17.94
CA GLY A 172 1.82 0.08 -16.98
C GLY A 172 2.62 -0.82 -16.06
N ILE A 173 3.72 -0.28 -15.56
CA ILE A 173 4.49 -0.88 -14.46
C ILE A 173 3.89 -0.39 -13.15
N PHE A 174 3.59 -1.32 -12.27
CA PHE A 174 3.10 -1.05 -10.93
C PHE A 174 4.15 -1.42 -9.89
N TYR A 175 4.23 -0.62 -8.84
CA TYR A 175 5.07 -0.84 -7.68
C TYR A 175 4.20 -1.12 -6.46
N LYS A 176 4.71 -1.97 -5.58
CA LYS A 176 4.08 -2.28 -4.31
C LYS A 176 5.14 -2.24 -3.21
N PHE A 177 4.87 -1.52 -2.13
CA PHE A 177 5.69 -1.46 -0.93
C PHE A 177 4.94 -2.12 0.22
N THR A 178 5.56 -3.08 0.91
CA THR A 178 4.87 -3.99 1.81
C THR A 178 5.72 -4.39 3.00
N TYR A 179 5.05 -4.88 4.05
CA TYR A 179 5.64 -5.46 5.26
C TYR A 179 5.27 -6.93 5.40
N PRO A 180 5.85 -7.82 4.60
CA PRO A 180 5.54 -9.24 4.68
C PRO A 180 6.02 -9.84 6.02
N SER A 181 5.21 -10.71 6.63
CA SER A 181 5.46 -11.27 7.97
C SER A 181 5.19 -12.77 8.08
N ALA A 182 5.53 -13.53 7.05
CA ALA A 182 5.45 -14.98 7.10
C ALA A 182 6.43 -15.62 6.12
N THR A 183 6.81 -16.85 6.39
CA THR A 183 7.55 -17.70 5.46
C THR A 183 6.57 -18.49 4.61
N ILE A 184 6.74 -18.47 3.29
CA ILE A 184 6.06 -19.39 2.39
C ILE A 184 7.13 -20.30 1.78
N PRO A 185 7.37 -21.49 2.35
CA PRO A 185 8.36 -22.42 1.83
C PRO A 185 8.05 -22.75 0.35
N PHE A 186 9.07 -22.85 -0.48
CA PHE A 186 9.03 -23.25 -1.89
C PHE A 186 8.50 -22.21 -2.89
N ILE A 187 7.91 -21.09 -2.45
CA ILE A 187 7.38 -20.04 -3.35
C ILE A 187 8.28 -18.80 -3.33
N ASP A 188 8.74 -18.41 -2.17
CA ASP A 188 9.69 -17.33 -1.98
C ASP A 188 10.81 -17.78 -1.04
N PRO A 189 12.08 -17.66 -1.46
CA PRO A 189 13.22 -18.13 -0.66
C PRO A 189 13.52 -17.21 0.53
N ASN A 190 12.89 -16.06 0.63
CA ASN A 190 13.14 -15.11 1.69
C ASN A 190 12.31 -15.42 2.94
N GLU A 191 12.90 -15.18 4.09
CA GLU A 191 12.19 -15.16 5.37
C GLU A 191 11.74 -13.72 5.67
N TYR A 192 10.46 -13.55 5.99
CA TYR A 192 9.86 -12.26 6.26
C TYR A 192 9.35 -12.22 7.70
N ASN A 193 9.75 -11.20 8.43
CA ASN A 193 9.42 -11.05 9.86
C ASN A 193 8.45 -9.89 10.14
N GLY A 194 7.98 -9.20 9.12
CA GLY A 194 7.11 -8.03 9.26
C GLY A 194 7.83 -6.72 9.57
N ASP A 195 9.10 -6.77 9.94
CA ASP A 195 9.84 -5.62 10.48
C ASP A 195 10.58 -4.80 9.42
N THR A 196 10.55 -5.24 8.18
CA THR A 196 11.33 -4.64 7.10
C THR A 196 10.42 -4.27 5.94
N LEU A 197 10.65 -3.09 5.37
CA LEU A 197 9.97 -2.63 4.16
C LEU A 197 10.55 -3.34 2.93
N TYR A 198 9.70 -4.07 2.24
CA TYR A 198 10.00 -4.71 0.95
C TYR A 198 9.25 -4.03 -0.18
N TYR A 199 9.77 -4.19 -1.38
CA TYR A 199 9.08 -3.79 -2.59
C TYR A 199 9.17 -4.87 -3.67
N ASN A 200 8.23 -4.85 -4.56
CA ASN A 200 8.28 -5.54 -5.85
C ASN A 200 7.48 -4.75 -6.90
N TYR A 201 7.69 -5.09 -8.17
CA TYR A 201 7.07 -4.36 -9.27
C TYR A 201 6.87 -5.25 -10.49
N GLY A 202 6.00 -4.82 -11.39
CA GLY A 202 5.72 -5.49 -12.65
C GLY A 202 4.42 -5.05 -13.29
N ASN A 203 4.00 -5.83 -14.29
CA ASN A 203 2.74 -5.61 -14.98
C ASN A 203 1.61 -6.41 -14.31
N ILE A 204 0.41 -5.90 -14.40
CA ILE A 204 -0.80 -6.62 -13.98
C ILE A 204 -1.20 -7.64 -15.04
N ASP A 205 -1.91 -8.69 -14.61
CA ASP A 205 -2.35 -9.77 -15.50
C ASP A 205 -3.81 -9.67 -15.92
N MET A 206 -4.68 -9.19 -15.02
CA MET A 206 -6.12 -9.09 -15.27
C MET A 206 -6.73 -7.87 -14.60
N LEU A 207 -7.69 -7.28 -15.31
CA LEU A 207 -8.57 -6.24 -14.80
C LEU A 207 -10.02 -6.72 -14.83
N SER A 208 -10.74 -6.39 -13.79
CA SER A 208 -12.20 -6.49 -13.74
C SER A 208 -12.78 -5.16 -13.24
N ALA A 209 -14.09 -5.06 -13.16
CA ALA A 209 -14.74 -3.86 -12.63
C ALA A 209 -14.23 -3.50 -11.22
N ASN A 210 -13.97 -4.50 -10.37
CA ASN A 210 -13.70 -4.32 -8.95
C ASN A 210 -12.32 -4.84 -8.51
N THR A 211 -11.57 -5.50 -9.37
CA THR A 211 -10.28 -6.11 -8.99
C THR A 211 -9.20 -5.91 -10.05
N ILE A 212 -7.98 -5.77 -9.58
CA ILE A 212 -6.75 -5.87 -10.34
C ILE A 212 -6.04 -7.13 -9.86
N GLU A 213 -5.68 -8.03 -10.77
CA GLU A 213 -5.06 -9.31 -10.43
C GLU A 213 -3.64 -9.41 -10.98
N ILE A 214 -2.73 -9.90 -10.13
CA ILE A 214 -1.37 -10.29 -10.47
C ILE A 214 -1.26 -11.78 -10.20
N LYS A 215 -1.05 -12.56 -11.25
CA LYS A 215 -1.01 -14.01 -11.19
C LYS A 215 0.37 -14.56 -10.80
N ASN A 216 0.36 -15.80 -10.35
CA ASN A 216 1.58 -16.58 -10.07
C ASN A 216 2.57 -15.85 -9.15
N THR A 217 2.07 -15.08 -8.21
CA THR A 217 2.85 -14.42 -7.16
C THR A 217 2.44 -14.94 -5.79
N SER A 218 3.34 -14.86 -4.83
CA SER A 218 3.01 -15.19 -3.44
C SER A 218 2.50 -13.96 -2.70
N GLY A 219 1.28 -14.04 -2.19
CA GLY A 219 0.81 -13.13 -1.15
C GLY A 219 1.24 -13.62 0.21
N ILE A 220 1.73 -12.73 1.04
CA ILE A 220 2.27 -13.03 2.37
C ILE A 220 1.50 -12.21 3.40
N THR A 221 1.25 -12.80 4.57
CA THR A 221 0.67 -12.09 5.71
C THR A 221 1.42 -10.78 5.96
N GLY A 222 0.73 -9.72 6.34
CA GLY A 222 1.30 -8.38 6.54
C GLY A 222 1.35 -7.51 5.29
N GLU A 223 1.30 -8.07 4.08
CA GLU A 223 1.22 -7.29 2.84
C GLU A 223 -0.15 -6.65 2.59
N SER A 224 -1.20 -7.18 3.20
CA SER A 224 -2.57 -6.66 3.11
C SER A 224 -2.62 -5.16 3.31
N GLY A 225 -3.41 -4.46 2.51
CA GLY A 225 -3.53 -3.01 2.57
C GLY A 225 -2.46 -2.23 1.82
N SER A 226 -1.43 -2.90 1.27
CA SER A 226 -0.44 -2.22 0.44
C SER A 226 -1.04 -1.68 -0.85
N SER A 227 -0.65 -0.48 -1.24
CA SER A 227 -1.09 0.16 -2.48
C SER A 227 -0.42 -0.43 -3.71
N LEU A 228 -1.19 -0.59 -4.78
CA LEU A 228 -0.68 -0.86 -6.11
C LEU A 228 -0.46 0.48 -6.83
N ILE A 229 0.80 0.93 -6.87
CA ILE A 229 1.19 2.27 -7.28
C ILE A 229 1.67 2.25 -8.72
N LYS A 230 1.07 3.08 -9.56
CA LYS A 230 1.55 3.38 -10.91
C LYS A 230 2.19 4.77 -10.94
N VAL A 231 3.32 4.87 -11.65
CA VAL A 231 3.93 6.15 -12.01
C VAL A 231 3.26 6.64 -13.28
N THR A 232 2.69 7.83 -13.26
CA THR A 232 2.10 8.46 -14.45
C THR A 232 3.09 9.46 -15.07
N ASN A 233 2.81 9.93 -16.29
CA ASN A 233 3.74 10.70 -17.13
C ASN A 233 4.33 11.99 -16.52
N GLU A 234 3.84 12.44 -15.38
CA GLU A 234 4.29 13.67 -14.72
C GLU A 234 4.94 13.40 -13.35
N GLN A 235 5.49 12.21 -13.14
CA GLN A 235 6.02 11.78 -11.83
C GLN A 235 4.94 11.76 -10.73
N GLU A 236 3.70 11.61 -11.09
CA GLU A 236 2.62 11.37 -10.14
C GLU A 236 2.62 9.91 -9.72
N TYR A 237 2.58 9.69 -8.44
CA TYR A 237 2.49 8.37 -7.82
C TYR A 237 1.06 8.15 -7.37
N THR A 238 0.37 7.24 -8.05
CA THR A 238 -1.06 7.04 -7.89
C THR A 238 -1.36 5.59 -7.54
N SER A 239 -2.08 5.37 -6.43
CA SER A 239 -2.62 4.06 -6.07
C SER A 239 -3.89 3.79 -6.85
N TYR A 240 -3.95 2.66 -7.54
CA TYR A 240 -5.14 2.19 -8.27
C TYR A 240 -5.82 1.00 -7.61
N GLY A 241 -5.24 0.48 -6.56
CA GLY A 241 -5.80 -0.64 -5.82
C GLY A 241 -5.08 -0.89 -4.51
N VAL A 242 -5.72 -1.67 -3.66
CA VAL A 242 -5.24 -2.09 -2.35
C VAL A 242 -5.22 -3.61 -2.28
N LEU A 243 -4.13 -4.19 -1.82
CA LEU A 243 -4.00 -5.63 -1.72
C LEU A 243 -5.02 -6.19 -0.71
N SER A 244 -5.90 -7.04 -1.23
CA SER A 244 -7.02 -7.64 -0.48
C SER A 244 -6.79 -9.14 -0.21
N PHE A 245 -6.38 -9.91 -1.21
CA PHE A 245 -6.25 -11.36 -1.11
C PHE A 245 -4.86 -11.84 -1.46
N SER A 246 -4.43 -12.91 -0.78
CA SER A 246 -3.11 -13.51 -0.97
C SER A 246 -3.04 -14.54 -2.09
N TYR A 247 -4.16 -15.17 -2.46
CA TYR A 247 -4.18 -16.13 -3.57
C TYR A 247 -4.31 -15.39 -4.90
N ASN A 248 -3.31 -15.51 -5.78
CA ASN A 248 -3.18 -14.71 -7.01
C ASN A 248 -3.33 -13.21 -6.73
N LEU A 249 -2.54 -12.64 -5.85
CA LEU A 249 -2.53 -11.23 -5.43
C LEU A 249 -3.65 -10.38 -6.06
N LYS A 250 -4.84 -10.47 -5.47
CA LYS A 250 -5.98 -9.65 -5.89
C LYS A 250 -5.98 -8.33 -5.14
N HIS A 251 -5.99 -7.25 -5.89
CA HIS A 251 -6.13 -5.90 -5.37
C HIS A 251 -7.56 -5.44 -5.61
N SER A 252 -8.22 -4.95 -4.58
CA SER A 252 -9.48 -4.22 -4.72
C SER A 252 -9.22 -2.98 -5.55
N ARG A 253 -9.90 -2.88 -6.70
CA ARG A 253 -9.76 -1.76 -7.65
C ARG A 253 -10.64 -0.60 -7.24
N MET A 254 -10.07 0.59 -7.19
CA MET A 254 -10.84 1.81 -7.01
C MET A 254 -11.65 2.11 -8.27
N SER A 255 -12.95 2.26 -8.12
CA SER A 255 -13.90 2.55 -9.19
C SER A 255 -14.86 3.67 -8.81
N ASN A 256 -15.56 4.25 -9.78
CA ASN A 256 -16.39 5.44 -9.61
C ASN A 256 -17.43 5.40 -8.50
N TRP A 257 -17.99 4.22 -8.27
CA TRP A 257 -19.08 4.06 -7.33
C TRP A 257 -18.60 3.84 -5.88
N GLN A 258 -17.29 3.83 -5.67
CA GLN A 258 -16.66 3.67 -4.36
C GLN A 258 -16.38 5.02 -3.65
N PHE A 259 -16.70 6.17 -4.33
CA PHE A 259 -16.46 7.52 -3.79
C PHE A 259 -17.69 8.39 -3.76
#